data_0ca3fde4d9256b582f28531197679fbd
#
_entry.id   0ca3fde4d9256b582f28531197679fbd
#
_cell.length_a   1.000
_cell.length_b   1.000
_cell.length_c   1.000
_cell.angle_alpha   90.00
_cell.angle_beta   90.00
_cell.angle_gamma   90.00
#
_symmetry.space_group_name_H-M   'P 1'
#
loop_
_entity.id
_entity.type
_entity.pdbx_description
1 polymer ?
#
loop_
_entity_poly.entity_id
_entity_poly.type
_entity_poly.pdbx_seq_one_letter_code
_entity_poly.pdbx_strand_id
1 'polypeptide(L)'
;MTDQIVNMQYEDGVVAQTIMSGFSGKGRREITIHGSRGEIYGYMGAESVKIFYRPFMNPEVVYDLTSDSTNSGHGGGDESIIRSFVAYLRDGIDDGSLSKIEDSLMSHKIAFAAEQSRKKDGQPVKI
;
A
#
# COMPACT_ATOMS: atom_id res chain seq x y z
N MET A 1 4.14 -1.89 20.86
CA MET A 1 2.81 -1.43 20.38
C MET A 1 2.26 -2.55 19.51
N THR A 2 1.08 -3.08 19.84
CA THR A 2 0.49 -4.24 19.18
C THR A 2 -0.62 -3.86 18.22
N ASP A 3 -1.21 -2.68 18.42
CA ASP A 3 -2.29 -2.15 17.62
C ASP A 3 -2.07 -0.66 17.37
N GLN A 4 -2.37 -0.20 16.17
CA GLN A 4 -2.22 1.18 15.77
C GLN A 4 -3.28 1.56 14.73
N ILE A 5 -3.83 2.76 14.89
CA ILE A 5 -4.68 3.40 13.86
C ILE A 5 -4.05 4.76 13.56
N VAL A 6 -3.81 5.01 12.29
CA VAL A 6 -3.28 6.30 11.80
C VAL A 6 -4.26 6.85 10.76
N ASN A 7 -4.79 8.03 11.04
CA ASN A 7 -5.56 8.79 10.06
C ASN A 7 -4.66 9.87 9.44
N MET A 8 -4.71 10.00 8.13
CA MET A 8 -3.92 10.95 7.37
C MET A 8 -4.86 11.77 6.48
N GLN A 9 -4.60 13.06 6.39
CA GLN A 9 -5.27 13.96 5.46
C GLN A 9 -4.21 14.62 4.59
N TYR A 10 -4.38 14.52 3.28
CA TYR A 10 -3.50 15.13 2.29
C TYR A 10 -3.98 16.53 1.93
N GLU A 11 -3.08 17.36 1.39
CA GLU A 11 -3.38 18.75 1.03
C GLU A 11 -4.45 18.87 -0.06
N ASP A 12 -4.57 17.87 -0.94
CA ASP A 12 -5.60 17.78 -1.99
C ASP A 12 -6.97 17.28 -1.47
N GLY A 13 -7.09 17.04 -0.16
CA GLY A 13 -8.33 16.59 0.49
C GLY A 13 -8.51 15.08 0.53
N VAL A 14 -7.60 14.31 -0.02
CA VAL A 14 -7.64 12.84 0.12
C VAL A 14 -7.44 12.46 1.58
N VAL A 15 -8.21 11.49 2.05
CA VAL A 15 -8.10 10.94 3.40
C VAL A 15 -7.67 9.48 3.30
N ALA A 16 -6.69 9.07 4.10
CA ALA A 16 -6.28 7.70 4.21
C ALA A 16 -6.26 7.24 5.67
N GLN A 17 -6.51 5.95 5.87
CA GLN A 17 -6.42 5.32 7.18
C GLN A 17 -5.57 4.06 7.09
N THR A 18 -4.65 3.88 8.02
CA THR A 18 -3.90 2.65 8.21
C THR A 18 -4.28 2.04 9.55
N ILE A 19 -4.66 0.77 9.54
CA ILE A 19 -4.95 -0.02 10.74
C ILE A 19 -3.95 -1.17 10.78
N MET A 20 -3.23 -1.28 11.88
CA MET A 20 -2.34 -2.39 12.17
C MET A 20 -2.83 -3.09 13.43
N SER A 21 -2.97 -4.41 13.40
CA SER A 21 -3.25 -5.22 14.58
C SER A 21 -2.32 -6.42 14.64
N GLY A 22 -1.60 -6.55 15.74
CA GLY A 22 -0.70 -7.67 16.01
C GLY A 22 -1.42 -8.94 16.47
N PHE A 23 -2.72 -8.86 16.79
CA PHE A 23 -3.53 -9.99 17.26
C PHE A 23 -4.53 -10.50 16.22
N SER A 24 -4.37 -10.08 14.96
CA SER A 24 -5.23 -10.59 13.89
C SER A 24 -5.03 -12.10 13.68
N GLY A 25 -6.10 -12.87 13.66
CA GLY A 25 -6.07 -14.31 13.37
C GLY A 25 -5.72 -14.63 11.90
N LYS A 26 -5.68 -13.62 11.04
CA LYS A 26 -5.26 -13.71 9.64
C LYS A 26 -4.19 -12.65 9.38
N GLY A 27 -2.92 -13.07 9.31
CA GLY A 27 -1.82 -12.19 8.96
C GLY A 27 -1.86 -11.83 7.48
N ARG A 28 -2.52 -10.72 7.13
CA ARG A 28 -2.57 -10.21 5.75
C ARG A 28 -2.60 -8.69 5.71
N ARG A 29 -2.23 -8.13 4.59
CA ARG A 29 -2.40 -6.71 4.29
C ARG A 29 -3.55 -6.55 3.31
N GLU A 30 -4.54 -5.77 3.70
CA GLU A 30 -5.68 -5.43 2.85
C GLU A 30 -5.59 -3.97 2.42
N ILE A 31 -6.07 -3.67 1.23
CA ILE A 31 -6.20 -2.32 0.72
C ILE A 31 -7.59 -2.13 0.12
N THR A 32 -8.23 -1.02 0.48
CA THR A 32 -9.44 -0.56 -0.17
C THR A 32 -9.26 0.90 -0.56
N ILE A 33 -9.58 1.23 -1.81
CA ILE A 33 -9.49 2.59 -2.33
C ILE A 33 -10.88 2.99 -2.80
N HIS A 34 -11.45 4.05 -2.20
CA HIS A 34 -12.73 4.61 -2.60
C HIS A 34 -12.50 5.86 -3.45
N GLY A 35 -12.83 5.80 -4.72
CA GLY A 35 -12.75 6.92 -5.66
C GLY A 35 -14.12 7.44 -6.09
N SER A 36 -14.15 8.58 -6.75
CA SER A 36 -15.40 9.16 -7.29
C SER A 36 -16.03 8.29 -8.38
N ARG A 37 -15.25 7.49 -9.09
CA ARG A 37 -15.70 6.63 -10.20
C ARG A 37 -15.85 5.16 -9.84
N GLY A 38 -15.39 4.73 -8.66
CA GLY A 38 -15.43 3.33 -8.28
C GLY A 38 -14.62 3.03 -7.04
N GLU A 39 -14.45 1.75 -6.77
CA GLU A 39 -13.74 1.21 -5.63
C GLU A 39 -12.78 0.11 -6.08
N ILE A 40 -11.61 0.06 -5.47
CA ILE A 40 -10.64 -1.02 -5.66
C ILE A 40 -10.49 -1.74 -4.31
N TYR A 41 -10.56 -3.06 -4.34
CA TYR A 41 -10.31 -3.90 -3.18
C TYR A 41 -9.33 -5.00 -3.50
N GLY A 42 -8.36 -5.21 -2.63
CA GLY A 42 -7.40 -6.29 -2.73
C GLY A 42 -6.72 -6.60 -1.41
N TYR A 43 -5.99 -7.69 -1.37
CA TYR A 43 -5.11 -8.02 -0.24
C TYR A 43 -3.85 -8.72 -0.74
N MET A 44 -2.76 -8.59 0.00
CA MET A 44 -1.49 -9.24 -0.33
C MET A 44 -1.63 -10.75 -0.25
N GLY A 45 -1.27 -11.47 -1.31
CA GLY A 45 -1.49 -12.89 -1.47
C GLY A 45 -2.88 -13.26 -2.02
N ALA A 46 -3.66 -12.26 -2.48
CA ALA A 46 -4.89 -12.52 -3.20
C ALA A 46 -4.60 -13.12 -4.58
N GLU A 47 -5.47 -14.00 -5.02
CA GLU A 47 -5.46 -14.51 -6.40
C GLU A 47 -6.05 -13.49 -7.40
N SER A 48 -6.74 -12.47 -6.90
CA SER A 48 -7.37 -11.45 -7.73
C SER A 48 -7.53 -10.11 -7.02
N VAL A 49 -7.56 -9.03 -7.79
CA VAL A 49 -7.99 -7.69 -7.37
C VAL A 49 -9.34 -7.39 -7.98
N LYS A 50 -10.26 -6.85 -7.18
CA LYS A 50 -11.61 -6.51 -7.60
C LYS A 50 -11.74 -5.01 -7.79
N ILE A 51 -12.29 -4.60 -8.93
CA ILE A 51 -12.63 -3.20 -9.23
C ILE A 51 -14.14 -3.12 -9.45
N PHE A 52 -14.78 -2.21 -8.71
CA PHE A 52 -16.20 -1.92 -8.80
C PHE A 52 -16.40 -0.53 -9.39
N TYR A 53 -17.15 -0.41 -10.49
CA TYR A 53 -17.46 0.87 -11.10
C TYR A 53 -18.81 1.41 -10.61
N ARG A 54 -18.91 2.74 -10.48
CA ARG A 54 -20.22 3.39 -10.26
C ARG A 54 -20.96 3.54 -11.59
N PRO A 55 -22.31 3.44 -11.67
CA PRO A 55 -23.23 3.63 -10.57
C PRO A 55 -23.62 2.39 -9.79
N PHE A 56 -23.04 1.29 -9.80
CA PHE A 56 -23.25 0.31 -8.74
C PHE A 56 -23.30 -1.16 -9.11
N MET A 57 -22.61 -1.91 -8.35
CA MET A 57 -22.97 -3.09 -7.61
C MET A 57 -22.40 -4.42 -8.09
N ASN A 58 -21.92 -4.54 -9.28
CA ASN A 58 -21.19 -5.74 -9.66
C ASN A 58 -19.71 -5.40 -9.92
N PRO A 59 -18.77 -6.25 -9.51
CA PRO A 59 -17.39 -6.10 -9.95
C PRO A 59 -17.40 -6.20 -11.47
N GLU A 60 -17.04 -5.11 -12.14
CA GLU A 60 -17.04 -5.06 -13.60
C GLU A 60 -15.75 -5.65 -14.16
N VAL A 61 -14.69 -5.59 -13.34
CA VAL A 61 -13.38 -6.14 -13.69
C VAL A 61 -12.79 -6.86 -12.49
N VAL A 62 -12.39 -8.08 -12.72
CA VAL A 62 -11.59 -8.88 -11.77
C VAL A 62 -10.27 -9.18 -12.45
N TYR A 63 -9.18 -8.66 -11.89
CA TYR A 63 -7.83 -8.99 -12.35
C TYR A 63 -7.37 -10.26 -11.68
N ASP A 64 -7.08 -11.28 -12.48
CA ASP A 64 -6.45 -12.52 -12.01
C ASP A 64 -4.95 -12.29 -11.84
N LEU A 65 -4.47 -12.53 -10.63
CA LEU A 65 -3.06 -12.38 -10.25
C LEU A 65 -2.32 -13.71 -10.11
N THR A 66 -2.98 -14.83 -10.41
CA THR A 66 -2.39 -16.17 -10.21
C THR A 66 -1.14 -16.41 -11.05
N SER A 67 -1.04 -15.77 -12.22
CA SER A 67 0.12 -15.88 -13.11
C SER A 67 1.37 -15.18 -12.59
N ASP A 68 1.21 -14.20 -11.70
CA ASP A 68 2.32 -13.40 -11.16
C ASP A 68 2.83 -13.90 -9.81
N SER A 69 2.15 -14.90 -9.22
CA SER A 69 2.56 -15.51 -7.97
C SER A 69 3.76 -16.43 -8.19
N THR A 70 4.96 -15.91 -8.08
CA THR A 70 6.15 -16.74 -7.95
C THR A 70 6.24 -17.27 -6.53
N ASN A 71 6.53 -18.57 -6.38
CA ASN A 71 6.77 -19.22 -5.06
C ASN A 71 8.10 -18.79 -4.42
N SER A 72 8.73 -17.74 -4.90
CA SER A 72 9.97 -17.18 -4.35
C SER A 72 9.69 -16.23 -3.19
N GLY A 73 10.69 -15.94 -2.37
CA GLY A 73 10.58 -15.17 -1.14
C GLY A 73 9.73 -13.90 -1.25
N HIS A 74 8.91 -13.65 -0.24
CA HIS A 74 7.95 -12.54 -0.19
C HIS A 74 7.01 -12.44 -1.41
N GLY A 75 6.59 -13.60 -1.97
CA GLY A 75 5.70 -13.64 -3.13
C GLY A 75 6.36 -13.13 -4.42
N GLY A 76 7.67 -13.26 -4.55
CA GLY A 76 8.44 -12.80 -5.72
C GLY A 76 8.94 -11.36 -5.62
N GLY A 77 8.61 -10.65 -4.54
CA GLY A 77 9.01 -9.26 -4.36
C GLY A 77 10.53 -9.06 -4.34
N ASP A 78 11.26 -9.94 -3.66
CA ASP A 78 12.72 -9.85 -3.54
C ASP A 78 13.40 -9.97 -4.91
N GLU A 79 12.97 -10.94 -5.71
CA GLU A 79 13.50 -11.15 -7.07
C GLU A 79 13.15 -9.96 -7.98
N SER A 80 11.92 -9.48 -7.90
CA SER A 80 11.44 -8.36 -8.73
C SER A 80 12.23 -7.08 -8.45
N ILE A 81 12.47 -6.73 -7.18
CA ILE A 81 13.26 -5.55 -6.81
C ILE A 81 14.69 -5.64 -7.38
N ILE A 82 15.34 -6.80 -7.21
CA ILE A 82 16.71 -6.98 -7.73
C ILE A 82 16.73 -6.88 -9.25
N ARG A 83 15.77 -7.47 -9.93
CA ARG A 83 15.65 -7.42 -11.39
C ARG A 83 15.47 -5.99 -11.89
N SER A 84 14.54 -5.23 -11.30
CA SER A 84 14.30 -3.83 -11.65
C SER A 84 15.52 -2.97 -11.35
N PHE A 85 16.21 -3.19 -10.23
CA PHE A 85 17.43 -2.46 -9.89
C PHE A 85 18.56 -2.73 -10.89
N VAL A 86 18.76 -3.98 -11.30
CA VAL A 86 19.77 -4.32 -12.32
C VAL A 86 19.41 -3.72 -13.68
N ALA A 87 18.14 -3.75 -14.09
CA ALA A 87 17.68 -3.13 -15.33
C ALA A 87 17.88 -1.61 -15.31
N TYR A 88 17.61 -0.98 -14.17
CA TYR A 88 17.88 0.45 -13.98
C TYR A 88 19.37 0.79 -14.15
N LEU A 89 20.25 0.04 -13.49
CA LEU A 89 21.70 0.32 -13.54
C LEU A 89 22.31 0.01 -14.90
N ARG A 90 21.89 -1.09 -15.55
CA ARG A 90 22.48 -1.54 -16.81
C ARG A 90 21.91 -0.81 -18.02
N ASP A 91 20.61 -0.63 -18.06
CA ASP A 91 19.87 -0.21 -19.26
C ASP A 91 19.20 1.17 -19.08
N GLY A 92 19.23 1.75 -17.89
CA GLY A 92 18.56 3.02 -17.55
C GLY A 92 17.03 2.89 -17.50
N ILE A 93 16.49 1.67 -17.39
CA ILE A 93 15.05 1.43 -17.38
C ILE A 93 14.50 1.69 -15.98
N ASP A 94 13.64 2.71 -15.84
CA ASP A 94 12.84 2.98 -14.64
C ASP A 94 11.39 2.59 -14.93
N ASP A 95 10.98 1.44 -14.42
CA ASP A 95 9.60 0.91 -14.56
C ASP A 95 8.68 1.38 -13.43
N GLY A 96 9.16 2.26 -12.56
CA GLY A 96 8.41 2.78 -11.42
C GLY A 96 8.29 1.82 -10.23
N SER A 97 8.92 0.65 -10.28
CA SER A 97 8.89 -0.33 -9.18
C SER A 97 9.93 -0.05 -8.09
N LEU A 98 10.93 0.78 -8.38
CA LEU A 98 11.98 1.15 -7.44
C LEU A 98 11.57 2.37 -6.62
N SER A 99 11.50 2.21 -5.29
CA SER A 99 11.34 3.34 -4.38
C SER A 99 12.59 4.21 -4.36
N LYS A 100 12.43 5.49 -4.63
CA LYS A 100 13.50 6.48 -4.52
C LYS A 100 13.74 6.87 -3.06
N ILE A 101 14.87 7.51 -2.79
CA ILE A 101 15.22 7.94 -1.43
C ILE A 101 14.19 8.95 -0.89
N GLU A 102 13.62 9.78 -1.76
CA GLU A 102 12.59 10.77 -1.43
C GLU A 102 11.30 10.09 -0.95
N ASP A 103 10.87 9.01 -1.62
CA ASP A 103 9.69 8.22 -1.24
C ASP A 103 9.91 7.54 0.12
N SER A 104 11.10 6.98 0.31
CA SER A 104 11.50 6.38 1.58
C SER A 104 11.54 7.43 2.70
N LEU A 105 12.08 8.61 2.44
CA LEU A 105 12.10 9.71 3.41
C LEU A 105 10.68 10.14 3.81
N MET A 106 9.76 10.24 2.86
CA MET A 106 8.36 10.60 3.14
C MET A 106 7.69 9.53 4.02
N SER A 107 7.88 8.26 3.72
CA SER A 107 7.36 7.15 4.52
C SER A 107 7.84 7.21 5.97
N HIS A 108 9.11 7.53 6.19
CA HIS A 108 9.67 7.72 7.54
C HIS A 108 9.08 8.95 8.26
N LYS A 109 8.92 10.07 7.56
CA LYS A 109 8.27 11.27 8.14
C LYS A 109 6.85 10.96 8.60
N ILE A 110 6.07 10.24 7.81
CA ILE A 110 4.72 9.81 8.19
C ILE A 110 4.76 8.95 9.45
N ALA A 111 5.66 7.97 9.52
CA ALA A 111 5.80 7.10 10.68
C ALA A 111 6.19 7.87 11.95
N PHE A 112 7.14 8.81 11.85
CA PHE A 112 7.53 9.66 12.98
C PHE A 112 6.42 10.62 13.41
N ALA A 113 5.68 11.20 12.47
CA ALA A 113 4.54 12.05 12.77
C ALA A 113 3.42 11.28 13.49
N ALA A 114 3.14 10.05 13.04
CA ALA A 114 2.18 9.16 13.71
C ALA A 114 2.59 8.87 15.17
N GLU A 115 3.87 8.56 15.41
CA GLU A 115 4.37 8.34 16.77
C GLU A 115 4.35 9.63 17.62
N GLN A 116 4.65 10.77 17.02
CA GLN A 116 4.54 12.05 17.70
C GLN A 116 3.08 12.39 18.07
N SER A 117 2.14 12.13 17.17
CA SER A 117 0.70 12.27 17.42
C SER A 117 0.26 11.37 18.57
N ARG A 118 0.66 10.11 18.55
CA ARG A 118 0.36 9.16 19.64
C ARG A 118 0.85 9.65 20.99
N LYS A 119 2.07 10.20 21.07
CA LYS A 119 2.65 10.76 22.32
C LYS A 119 1.97 12.03 22.79
N LYS A 120 1.17 12.65 21.94
CA LYS A 120 0.40 13.88 22.20
C LYS A 120 -1.11 13.62 22.23
N ASP A 121 -1.52 12.44 22.66
CA ASP A 121 -2.93 12.06 22.81
C ASP A 121 -3.75 12.22 21.50
N GLY A 122 -3.14 11.90 20.36
CA GLY A 122 -3.80 11.95 19.06
C GLY A 122 -3.85 13.34 18.41
N GLN A 123 -3.12 14.32 18.92
CA GLN A 123 -3.07 15.64 18.30
C GLN A 123 -2.52 15.57 16.87
N PRO A 124 -3.08 16.33 15.90
CA PRO A 124 -2.59 16.37 14.55
C PRO A 124 -1.12 16.85 14.48
N VAL A 125 -0.34 16.21 13.62
CA VAL A 125 1.04 16.61 13.31
C VAL A 125 1.14 16.85 11.82
N LYS A 126 1.56 18.04 11.44
CA LYS A 126 1.83 18.40 10.03
C LYS A 126 3.24 17.95 9.66
N ILE A 127 3.40 17.40 8.43
CA ILE A 127 4.67 16.97 7.83
C ILE A 127 4.95 17.71 6.52
#